data_eddb9de1a852c10b10409747b57df907
#
_entry.id   eddb9de1a852c10b10409747b57df907
#
_cell.length_a   1.000
_cell.length_b   1.000
_cell.length_c   1.000
_cell.angle_alpha   90.00
_cell.angle_beta   90.00
_cell.angle_gamma   90.00
#
_symmetry.space_group_name_H-M   'P 1'
#
loop_
_entity.id
_entity.type
_entity.pdbx_description
1 polymer ?
#
loop_
_entity_poly.entity_id
_entity_poly.type
_entity_poly.pdbx_seq_one_letter_code
_entity_poly.pdbx_strand_id
1 'polypeptide(L)'
;MSVNIYVDSFGGNYVGAVAKDGKVLEYRLETANKTVAIGSVFKGRVENVLAGMNAAFVNVGLNRNGYLAAGDMLMDRSELVGSVEMPSILNLKPGDEIIVQAIKDPAGNKGVRLTSNISFAGRYVVFMPTISFYGVSRKITDEESRARLMKIAAECCPKKMGIIIRTAGEHVGKAEIKRETAKLKKRYETIQKQFRKQPAPSLLYEEGNLALRIIRDIYTEDIDKFIVGDRETYKTVLEYARNFETELKSKLILYDKKADMFRYYGLDADVSTLLSNNVAMKSGAYLVIDKTEALTVIDVNTGGFVGDADMEKTAFDTNIEAAAE
;
A
#
# COMPACT_ATOMS: atom_id res chain seq x y z
N MET A 1 -22.54 -9.71 11.53
CA MET A 1 -21.06 -9.60 11.62
C MET A 1 -20.71 -8.15 11.35
N SER A 2 -20.12 -7.47 12.33
CA SER A 2 -19.83 -6.03 12.26
C SER A 2 -18.35 -5.83 11.92
N VAL A 3 -18.06 -5.12 10.82
CA VAL A 3 -16.70 -4.74 10.44
C VAL A 3 -16.53 -3.24 10.62
N ASN A 4 -15.58 -2.84 11.44
CA ASN A 4 -15.31 -1.45 11.74
C ASN A 4 -13.87 -1.08 11.44
N ILE A 5 -13.67 0.17 11.03
CA ILE A 5 -12.35 0.77 10.86
C ILE A 5 -12.15 1.84 11.94
N TYR A 6 -10.99 1.83 12.55
CA TYR A 6 -10.57 2.77 13.58
C TYR A 6 -9.30 3.48 13.11
N VAL A 7 -9.28 4.80 13.16
CA VAL A 7 -8.08 5.59 12.85
C VAL A 7 -7.89 6.65 13.90
N ASP A 8 -6.70 6.70 14.49
CA ASP A 8 -6.35 7.71 15.49
C ASP A 8 -4.95 8.28 15.22
N SER A 9 -4.68 9.42 15.84
CA SER A 9 -3.36 10.03 15.83
C SER A 9 -2.89 10.27 17.27
N PHE A 10 -1.68 9.84 17.58
CA PHE A 10 -1.08 10.03 18.88
C PHE A 10 0.39 10.42 18.77
N GLY A 11 0.76 11.57 19.31
CA GLY A 11 2.15 12.07 19.29
C GLY A 11 2.70 12.23 17.86
N GLY A 12 1.82 12.56 16.89
CA GLY A 12 2.16 12.67 15.48
C GLY A 12 2.24 11.33 14.72
N ASN A 13 2.10 10.19 15.45
CA ASN A 13 1.93 8.89 14.79
C ASN A 13 0.46 8.68 14.42
N TYR A 14 0.22 8.00 13.31
CA TYR A 14 -1.12 7.57 12.91
C TYR A 14 -1.24 6.06 13.09
N VAL A 15 -2.35 5.66 13.64
CA VAL A 15 -2.69 4.27 13.90
C VAL A 15 -4.01 3.95 13.22
N GLY A 16 -4.07 2.83 12.52
CA GLY A 16 -5.29 2.33 11.92
C GLY A 16 -5.51 0.86 12.21
N ALA A 17 -6.73 0.48 12.55
CA ALA A 17 -7.12 -0.91 12.73
C ALA A 17 -8.41 -1.22 11.99
N VAL A 18 -8.48 -2.45 11.48
CA VAL A 18 -9.72 -3.06 10.99
C VAL A 18 -10.10 -4.15 11.96
N ALA A 19 -11.29 -4.07 12.52
CA ALA A 19 -11.78 -5.08 13.45
C ALA A 19 -13.12 -5.66 12.97
N LYS A 20 -13.28 -6.97 13.14
CA LYS A 20 -14.50 -7.70 12.86
C LYS A 20 -15.02 -8.32 14.14
N ASP A 21 -16.27 -8.00 14.49
CA ASP A 21 -16.93 -8.47 15.75
C ASP A 21 -16.05 -8.24 17.00
N GLY A 22 -15.32 -7.10 17.03
CA GLY A 22 -14.45 -6.71 18.14
C GLY A 22 -13.04 -7.31 18.11
N LYS A 23 -12.71 -8.19 17.16
CA LYS A 23 -11.37 -8.76 16.98
C LYS A 23 -10.59 -8.01 15.90
N VAL A 24 -9.37 -7.58 16.18
CA VAL A 24 -8.49 -6.90 15.22
C VAL A 24 -8.02 -7.89 14.15
N LEU A 25 -8.29 -7.56 12.88
CA LEU A 25 -7.84 -8.33 11.71
C LEU A 25 -6.60 -7.71 11.06
N GLU A 26 -6.50 -6.38 11.09
CA GLU A 26 -5.41 -5.65 10.47
C GLU A 26 -5.06 -4.43 11.32
N TYR A 27 -3.78 -4.19 11.50
CA TYR A 27 -3.24 -3.05 12.23
C TYR A 27 -2.18 -2.35 11.39
N ARG A 28 -2.27 -1.03 11.29
CA ARG A 28 -1.31 -0.19 10.55
C ARG A 28 -0.80 0.93 11.43
N LEU A 29 0.52 1.08 11.47
CA LEU A 29 1.20 2.17 12.16
C LEU A 29 1.96 3.02 11.15
N GLU A 30 1.79 4.33 11.23
CA GLU A 30 2.59 5.32 10.54
C GLU A 30 3.22 6.26 11.57
N THR A 31 4.55 6.23 11.66
CA THR A 31 5.28 7.04 12.66
C THR A 31 5.50 8.47 12.17
N ALA A 32 5.43 9.45 13.08
CA ALA A 32 5.67 10.87 12.80
C ALA A 32 7.06 11.15 12.18
N ASN A 33 8.04 10.30 12.51
CA ASN A 33 9.41 10.40 12.00
C ASN A 33 9.58 9.77 10.62
N LYS A 34 8.48 9.40 9.95
CA LYS A 34 8.53 8.87 8.59
C LYS A 34 8.94 10.00 7.65
N THR A 35 10.18 9.92 7.19
CA THR A 35 10.81 10.93 6.35
C THR A 35 10.11 11.10 5.00
N VAL A 36 9.39 10.07 4.55
CA VAL A 36 8.69 10.05 3.24
C VAL A 36 7.52 9.07 3.28
N ALA A 37 6.36 9.49 2.81
CA ALA A 37 5.26 8.54 2.55
C ALA A 37 5.57 7.74 1.27
N ILE A 38 5.49 6.41 1.35
CA ILE A 38 5.57 5.55 0.16
C ILE A 38 4.48 5.96 -0.83
N GLY A 39 4.84 6.08 -2.12
CA GLY A 39 3.96 6.61 -3.15
C GLY A 39 4.21 8.08 -3.48
N SER A 40 4.93 8.83 -2.63
CA SER A 40 5.29 10.23 -2.90
C SER A 40 6.22 10.35 -4.11
N VAL A 41 6.02 11.40 -4.90
CA VAL A 41 6.75 11.64 -6.16
C VAL A 41 7.64 12.87 -6.02
N PHE A 42 8.88 12.75 -6.47
CA PHE A 42 9.90 13.77 -6.36
C PHE A 42 10.43 14.17 -7.74
N LYS A 43 10.88 15.42 -7.85
CA LYS A 43 11.90 15.83 -8.79
C LYS A 43 13.24 15.54 -8.16
N GLY A 44 13.95 14.53 -8.63
CA GLY A 44 15.27 14.15 -8.15
C GLY A 44 16.35 14.60 -9.09
N ARG A 45 17.56 14.79 -8.55
CA ARG A 45 18.80 15.01 -9.32
C ARG A 45 19.68 13.79 -9.20
N VAL A 46 20.10 13.23 -10.33
CA VAL A 46 21.05 12.11 -10.36
C VAL A 46 22.40 12.58 -9.85
N GLU A 47 22.90 11.97 -8.78
CA GLU A 47 24.19 12.28 -8.20
C GLU A 47 25.28 11.34 -8.74
N ASN A 48 24.96 10.06 -8.88
CA ASN A 48 25.89 9.06 -9.36
C ASN A 48 25.18 7.90 -10.07
N VAL A 49 25.82 7.34 -11.09
CA VAL A 49 25.38 6.16 -11.83
C VAL A 49 26.41 5.07 -11.68
N LEU A 50 26.00 3.92 -11.14
CA LEU A 50 26.84 2.76 -10.87
C LEU A 50 26.54 1.67 -11.90
N ALA A 51 27.27 1.68 -13.02
CA ALA A 51 27.08 0.72 -14.12
C ALA A 51 27.21 -0.73 -13.64
N GLY A 52 28.20 -1.04 -12.79
CA GLY A 52 28.43 -2.39 -12.26
C GLY A 52 27.32 -2.91 -11.34
N MET A 53 26.52 -2.02 -10.75
CA MET A 53 25.37 -2.36 -9.90
C MET A 53 24.04 -2.18 -10.64
N ASN A 54 24.08 -1.70 -11.87
CA ASN A 54 22.90 -1.34 -12.67
C ASN A 54 21.91 -0.46 -11.87
N ALA A 55 22.44 0.58 -11.23
CA ALA A 55 21.71 1.45 -10.30
C ALA A 55 22.20 2.90 -10.37
N ALA A 56 21.35 3.84 -9.92
CA ALA A 56 21.71 5.25 -9.72
C ALA A 56 21.35 5.71 -8.31
N PHE A 57 22.13 6.66 -7.80
CA PHE A 57 21.79 7.42 -6.60
C PHE A 57 21.21 8.76 -7.00
N VAL A 58 20.04 9.07 -6.44
CA VAL A 58 19.24 10.24 -6.80
C VAL A 58 19.00 11.09 -5.55
N ASN A 59 19.40 12.34 -5.58
CA ASN A 59 19.07 13.30 -4.54
C ASN A 59 17.61 13.72 -4.69
N VAL A 60 16.81 13.44 -3.68
CA VAL A 60 15.37 13.77 -3.61
C VAL A 60 15.07 14.78 -2.47
N GLY A 61 16.10 15.43 -1.92
CA GLY A 61 15.97 16.41 -0.83
C GLY A 61 15.86 15.80 0.57
N LEU A 62 16.20 14.51 0.72
CA LEU A 62 16.26 13.83 1.99
C LEU A 62 17.70 13.78 2.52
N ASN A 63 17.86 13.37 3.80
CA ASN A 63 19.18 13.25 4.43
C ASN A 63 20.15 12.30 3.69
N ARG A 64 19.61 11.38 2.89
CA ARG A 64 20.37 10.42 2.08
C ARG A 64 19.79 10.33 0.68
N ASN A 65 20.66 10.13 -0.30
CA ASN A 65 20.27 9.90 -1.67
C ASN A 65 19.40 8.63 -1.78
N GLY A 66 18.35 8.71 -2.58
CA GLY A 66 17.51 7.59 -2.91
C GLY A 66 18.22 6.62 -3.86
N TYR A 67 17.89 5.35 -3.77
CA TYR A 67 18.42 4.27 -4.61
C TYR A 67 17.43 3.90 -5.69
N LEU A 68 17.82 4.06 -6.94
CA LEU A 68 17.06 3.70 -8.15
C LEU A 68 17.78 2.54 -8.86
N ALA A 69 17.20 1.33 -8.80
CA ALA A 69 17.71 0.18 -9.53
C ALA A 69 17.07 0.06 -10.92
N ALA A 70 17.79 -0.51 -11.89
CA ALA A 70 17.22 -0.77 -13.21
C ALA A 70 15.99 -1.70 -13.16
N GLY A 71 15.96 -2.66 -12.24
CA GLY A 71 14.81 -3.52 -12.01
C GLY A 71 13.57 -2.78 -11.49
N ASP A 72 13.77 -1.67 -10.76
CA ASP A 72 12.68 -0.83 -10.26
C ASP A 72 12.16 0.16 -11.31
N MET A 73 12.78 0.16 -12.47
CA MET A 73 12.26 0.82 -13.66
C MET A 73 11.20 -0.04 -14.36
N LEU A 74 10.87 -1.22 -13.81
CA LEU A 74 9.91 -2.17 -14.35
C LEU A 74 8.90 -2.60 -13.30
N MET A 75 7.63 -2.67 -13.71
CA MET A 75 6.64 -3.51 -13.02
C MET A 75 6.94 -4.98 -13.30
N ASP A 76 6.43 -5.86 -12.43
CA ASP A 76 6.50 -7.30 -12.59
C ASP A 76 6.05 -7.71 -14.01
N ARG A 77 6.99 -8.27 -14.78
CA ARG A 77 6.78 -8.65 -16.20
C ARG A 77 5.64 -9.66 -16.40
N SER A 78 5.28 -10.39 -15.36
CA SER A 78 4.21 -11.39 -15.42
C SER A 78 2.82 -10.79 -15.71
N GLU A 79 2.66 -9.48 -15.56
CA GLU A 79 1.41 -8.76 -15.81
C GLU A 79 1.38 -8.02 -17.16
N LEU A 80 2.53 -7.95 -17.87
CA LEU A 80 2.66 -7.18 -19.10
C LEU A 80 2.44 -8.06 -20.34
N VAL A 81 1.45 -7.71 -21.15
CA VAL A 81 1.27 -8.26 -22.49
C VAL A 81 1.76 -7.22 -23.49
N GLY A 82 2.93 -7.46 -24.11
CA GLY A 82 3.53 -6.57 -25.11
C GLY A 82 5.00 -6.26 -24.86
N SER A 83 5.69 -5.72 -25.86
CA SER A 83 7.07 -5.25 -25.74
C SER A 83 7.10 -3.86 -25.12
N VAL A 84 7.67 -3.74 -23.92
CA VAL A 84 7.92 -2.45 -23.27
C VAL A 84 9.39 -2.09 -23.51
N GLU A 85 9.65 -1.01 -24.24
CA GLU A 85 11.00 -0.43 -24.31
C GLU A 85 11.38 0.11 -22.92
N MET A 86 12.49 -0.40 -22.40
CA MET A 86 13.00 -0.07 -21.08
C MET A 86 13.92 1.14 -21.15
N PRO A 87 13.66 2.22 -20.40
CA PRO A 87 14.68 3.22 -20.21
C PRO A 87 15.87 2.57 -19.47
N SER A 88 17.02 2.56 -20.09
CA SER A 88 18.23 2.03 -19.46
C SER A 88 18.76 3.05 -18.44
N ILE A 89 19.07 2.56 -17.22
CA ILE A 89 19.72 3.39 -16.20
C ILE A 89 21.07 3.93 -16.68
N LEU A 90 21.69 3.23 -17.64
CA LEU A 90 22.96 3.62 -18.27
C LEU A 90 22.83 4.88 -19.14
N ASN A 91 21.63 5.30 -19.49
CA ASN A 91 21.39 6.55 -20.19
C ASN A 91 21.37 7.77 -19.27
N LEU A 92 21.28 7.56 -17.95
CA LEU A 92 21.32 8.62 -16.97
C LEU A 92 22.75 9.11 -16.75
N LYS A 93 22.89 10.42 -16.52
CA LYS A 93 24.16 11.09 -16.22
C LYS A 93 24.03 11.86 -14.90
N PRO A 94 25.12 11.98 -14.11
CA PRO A 94 25.15 12.91 -13.00
C PRO A 94 24.69 14.32 -13.43
N GLY A 95 23.78 14.91 -12.65
CA GLY A 95 23.15 16.20 -12.93
C GLY A 95 21.80 16.11 -13.62
N ASP A 96 21.41 14.97 -14.21
CA ASP A 96 20.09 14.78 -14.82
C ASP A 96 18.98 14.97 -13.80
N GLU A 97 17.92 15.65 -14.20
CA GLU A 97 16.72 15.84 -13.39
C GLU A 97 15.63 14.88 -13.85
N ILE A 98 15.13 14.04 -12.94
CA ILE A 98 14.18 12.97 -13.23
C ILE A 98 13.01 12.97 -12.27
N ILE A 99 11.87 12.47 -12.73
CA ILE A 99 10.71 12.17 -11.86
C ILE A 99 10.91 10.77 -11.29
N VAL A 100 10.86 10.66 -9.97
CA VAL A 100 10.97 9.38 -9.25
C VAL A 100 9.93 9.27 -8.15
N GLN A 101 9.52 8.05 -7.84
CA GLN A 101 8.54 7.73 -6.81
C GLN A 101 9.17 6.85 -5.73
N ALA A 102 8.87 7.12 -4.47
CA ALA A 102 9.29 6.30 -3.34
C ALA A 102 8.46 5.00 -3.28
N ILE A 103 9.14 3.83 -3.24
CA ILE A 103 8.47 2.51 -3.20
C ILE A 103 8.78 1.70 -1.94
N LYS A 104 9.85 2.04 -1.23
CA LYS A 104 10.18 1.44 0.08
C LYS A 104 10.83 2.48 0.98
N ASP A 105 10.51 2.39 2.26
CA ASP A 105 11.13 3.23 3.29
C ASP A 105 12.64 3.02 3.36
N PRO A 106 13.38 4.04 3.80
CA PRO A 106 14.78 3.87 4.17
C PRO A 106 14.94 2.76 5.22
N ALA A 107 15.90 1.87 5.03
CA ALA A 107 16.17 0.78 5.97
C ALA A 107 17.62 0.86 6.46
N GLY A 108 17.83 0.96 7.77
CA GLY A 108 19.13 1.08 8.38
C GLY A 108 19.95 2.24 7.77
N ASN A 109 21.08 1.92 7.17
CA ASN A 109 21.98 2.89 6.55
C ASN A 109 21.66 3.20 5.07
N LYS A 110 20.56 2.64 4.50
CA LYS A 110 20.20 2.82 3.07
C LYS A 110 19.23 3.97 2.91
N GLY A 111 19.32 4.69 1.78
CA GLY A 111 18.34 5.69 1.38
C GLY A 111 17.02 5.06 0.93
N VAL A 112 16.02 5.91 0.68
CA VAL A 112 14.72 5.51 0.13
C VAL A 112 14.89 4.77 -1.20
N ARG A 113 14.15 3.68 -1.40
CA ARG A 113 14.11 3.01 -2.70
C ARG A 113 13.15 3.72 -3.64
N LEU A 114 13.62 3.99 -4.84
CA LEU A 114 12.92 4.77 -5.86
C LEU A 114 12.59 3.92 -7.08
N THR A 115 11.57 4.36 -7.80
CA THR A 115 11.24 3.87 -9.15
C THR A 115 11.01 5.05 -10.10
N SER A 116 11.30 4.88 -11.37
CA SER A 116 10.88 5.82 -12.43
C SER A 116 9.52 5.43 -13.05
N ASN A 117 9.02 4.25 -12.72
CA ASN A 117 7.69 3.79 -13.11
C ASN A 117 6.65 4.35 -12.16
N ILE A 118 6.21 5.56 -12.45
CA ILE A 118 5.23 6.25 -11.63
C ILE A 118 3.89 5.50 -11.68
N SER A 119 3.32 5.26 -10.51
CA SER A 119 2.01 4.64 -10.38
C SER A 119 1.16 5.37 -9.34
N PHE A 120 -0.12 5.53 -9.62
CA PHE A 120 -1.08 6.12 -8.69
C PHE A 120 -2.19 5.11 -8.42
N ALA A 121 -2.26 4.63 -7.20
CA ALA A 121 -3.35 3.79 -6.76
C ALA A 121 -4.58 4.65 -6.50
N GLY A 122 -5.65 4.40 -7.26
CA GLY A 122 -7.01 4.78 -6.93
C GLY A 122 -7.71 3.65 -6.18
N ARG A 123 -9.00 3.80 -5.94
CA ARG A 123 -9.83 2.74 -5.36
C ARG A 123 -10.03 1.58 -6.34
N TYR A 124 -10.45 1.90 -7.55
CA TYR A 124 -10.82 0.93 -8.59
C TYR A 124 -9.72 0.70 -9.61
N VAL A 125 -8.79 1.63 -9.74
CA VAL A 125 -7.78 1.64 -10.80
C VAL A 125 -6.39 1.95 -10.23
N VAL A 126 -5.37 1.22 -10.68
CA VAL A 126 -3.99 1.69 -10.62
C VAL A 126 -3.67 2.34 -11.97
N PHE A 127 -3.27 3.60 -11.96
CA PHE A 127 -2.90 4.34 -13.15
C PHE A 127 -1.38 4.45 -13.28
N MET A 128 -0.85 4.13 -14.46
CA MET A 128 0.59 4.06 -14.76
C MET A 128 0.90 4.96 -15.96
N PRO A 129 1.25 6.23 -15.75
CA PRO A 129 1.45 7.17 -16.85
C PRO A 129 2.68 6.90 -17.72
N THR A 130 3.63 6.11 -17.23
CA THR A 130 4.92 5.85 -17.88
C THR A 130 4.97 4.50 -18.63
N ILE A 131 3.94 3.69 -18.52
CA ILE A 131 3.89 2.34 -19.11
C ILE A 131 2.61 2.22 -19.93
N SER A 132 2.72 1.72 -21.18
CA SER A 132 1.56 1.45 -22.04
C SER A 132 1.06 0.03 -21.80
N PHE A 133 0.04 -0.11 -20.95
CA PHE A 133 -0.52 -1.40 -20.56
C PHE A 133 -1.94 -1.26 -20.03
N TYR A 134 -2.78 -2.28 -20.23
CA TYR A 134 -4.06 -2.37 -19.51
C TYR A 134 -4.31 -3.81 -19.05
N GLY A 135 -4.94 -3.92 -17.88
CA GLY A 135 -5.16 -5.22 -17.26
C GLY A 135 -6.20 -5.19 -16.15
N VAL A 136 -6.39 -6.36 -15.55
CA VAL A 136 -7.31 -6.61 -14.46
C VAL A 136 -6.58 -7.39 -13.37
N SER A 137 -6.83 -7.06 -12.10
CA SER A 137 -6.24 -7.74 -10.94
C SER A 137 -6.32 -9.26 -11.07
N ARG A 138 -5.23 -9.96 -10.73
CA ARG A 138 -5.18 -11.43 -10.69
C ARG A 138 -6.11 -12.03 -9.63
N LYS A 139 -6.50 -11.24 -8.63
CA LYS A 139 -7.45 -11.68 -7.58
C LYS A 139 -8.89 -11.81 -8.09
N ILE A 140 -9.22 -11.22 -9.25
CA ILE A 140 -10.49 -11.42 -9.93
C ILE A 140 -10.37 -12.70 -10.75
N THR A 141 -10.92 -13.80 -10.26
CA THR A 141 -10.80 -15.13 -10.84
C THR A 141 -11.97 -15.51 -11.74
N ASP A 142 -13.13 -14.84 -11.58
CA ASP A 142 -14.30 -15.07 -12.43
C ASP A 142 -14.01 -14.64 -13.87
N GLU A 143 -14.10 -15.59 -14.80
CA GLU A 143 -13.71 -15.37 -16.21
C GLU A 143 -14.63 -14.38 -16.93
N GLU A 144 -15.92 -14.37 -16.62
CA GLU A 144 -16.88 -13.43 -17.24
C GLU A 144 -16.62 -12.00 -16.78
N SER A 145 -16.49 -11.78 -15.48
CA SER A 145 -16.10 -10.50 -14.88
C SER A 145 -14.76 -10.03 -15.45
N ARG A 146 -13.78 -10.92 -15.54
CA ARG A 146 -12.46 -10.62 -16.08
C ARG A 146 -12.53 -10.18 -17.54
N ALA A 147 -13.26 -10.90 -18.39
CA ALA A 147 -13.42 -10.55 -19.82
C ALA A 147 -14.15 -9.20 -19.99
N ARG A 148 -15.20 -8.95 -19.20
CA ARG A 148 -15.92 -7.66 -19.17
C ARG A 148 -15.01 -6.52 -18.78
N LEU A 149 -14.24 -6.69 -17.70
CA LEU A 149 -13.35 -5.66 -17.17
C LEU A 149 -12.14 -5.39 -18.10
N MET A 150 -11.63 -6.38 -18.80
CA MET A 150 -10.58 -6.20 -19.81
C MET A 150 -11.04 -5.28 -20.96
N LYS A 151 -12.29 -5.42 -21.42
CA LYS A 151 -12.89 -4.50 -22.41
C LYS A 151 -12.97 -3.07 -21.86
N ILE A 152 -13.46 -2.93 -20.63
CA ILE A 152 -13.54 -1.62 -19.95
C ILE A 152 -12.15 -1.01 -19.79
N ALA A 153 -11.15 -1.79 -19.37
CA ALA A 153 -9.78 -1.34 -19.23
C ALA A 153 -9.23 -0.82 -20.55
N ALA A 154 -9.38 -1.58 -21.64
CA ALA A 154 -8.93 -1.18 -22.98
C ALA A 154 -9.56 0.16 -23.44
N GLU A 155 -10.86 0.35 -23.17
CA GLU A 155 -11.60 1.56 -23.57
C GLU A 155 -11.31 2.78 -22.69
N CYS A 156 -10.97 2.56 -21.42
CA CYS A 156 -10.69 3.63 -20.45
C CYS A 156 -9.21 4.00 -20.38
N CYS A 157 -8.32 3.15 -20.90
CA CYS A 157 -6.88 3.37 -20.87
C CYS A 157 -6.48 4.53 -21.80
N PRO A 158 -5.82 5.58 -21.30
CA PRO A 158 -5.34 6.65 -22.16
C PRO A 158 -4.20 6.17 -23.06
N LYS A 159 -4.09 6.74 -24.28
CA LYS A 159 -3.01 6.38 -25.22
C LYS A 159 -1.62 6.53 -24.59
N LYS A 160 -0.76 5.54 -24.79
CA LYS A 160 0.63 5.47 -24.29
C LYS A 160 0.74 5.50 -22.75
N MET A 161 -0.33 5.18 -22.04
CA MET A 161 -0.36 5.08 -20.57
C MET A 161 -0.92 3.74 -20.16
N GLY A 162 -0.94 3.43 -18.88
CA GLY A 162 -1.44 2.16 -18.38
C GLY A 162 -2.50 2.29 -17.30
N ILE A 163 -3.35 1.27 -17.22
CA ILE A 163 -4.27 1.07 -16.10
C ILE A 163 -4.39 -0.42 -15.74
N ILE A 164 -4.56 -0.68 -14.46
CA ILE A 164 -4.97 -1.99 -13.95
C ILE A 164 -6.25 -1.78 -13.13
N ILE A 165 -7.32 -2.50 -13.47
CA ILE A 165 -8.53 -2.51 -12.66
C ILE A 165 -8.27 -3.37 -11.42
N ARG A 166 -8.47 -2.80 -10.23
CA ARG A 166 -8.28 -3.47 -8.92
C ARG A 166 -9.49 -4.34 -8.59
N THR A 167 -9.35 -5.21 -7.59
CA THR A 167 -10.44 -6.08 -7.10
C THR A 167 -11.67 -5.26 -6.67
N ALA A 168 -11.48 -4.12 -6.02
CA ALA A 168 -12.59 -3.21 -5.67
C ALA A 168 -13.35 -2.67 -6.89
N GLY A 169 -12.79 -2.78 -8.09
CA GLY A 169 -13.43 -2.39 -9.36
C GLY A 169 -14.26 -3.50 -10.02
N GLU A 170 -14.36 -4.69 -9.40
CA GLU A 170 -15.02 -5.85 -10.02
C GLU A 170 -16.48 -5.60 -10.37
N HIS A 171 -17.23 -4.95 -9.50
CA HIS A 171 -18.66 -4.73 -9.67
C HIS A 171 -19.05 -3.32 -10.15
N VAL A 172 -18.05 -2.44 -10.37
CA VAL A 172 -18.33 -1.07 -10.82
C VAL A 172 -18.46 -0.97 -12.34
N GLY A 173 -19.16 0.08 -12.79
CA GLY A 173 -19.38 0.32 -14.20
C GLY A 173 -18.21 1.05 -14.89
N LYS A 174 -18.28 1.11 -16.23
CA LYS A 174 -17.30 1.83 -17.05
C LYS A 174 -17.18 3.32 -16.68
N ALA A 175 -18.28 3.95 -16.28
CA ALA A 175 -18.31 5.38 -15.96
C ALA A 175 -17.42 5.72 -14.77
N GLU A 176 -17.43 4.90 -13.71
CA GLU A 176 -16.64 5.03 -12.50
C GLU A 176 -15.14 4.84 -12.82
N ILE A 177 -14.81 3.77 -13.55
CA ILE A 177 -13.44 3.48 -13.98
C ILE A 177 -12.88 4.64 -14.81
N LYS A 178 -13.64 5.15 -15.78
CA LYS A 178 -13.26 6.28 -16.63
C LYS A 178 -13.06 7.56 -15.81
N ARG A 179 -13.97 7.84 -14.89
CA ARG A 179 -13.90 9.02 -14.02
C ARG A 179 -12.66 8.99 -13.13
N GLU A 180 -12.36 7.85 -12.51
CA GLU A 180 -11.17 7.71 -11.66
C GLU A 180 -9.88 7.79 -12.49
N THR A 181 -9.81 7.10 -13.61
CA THR A 181 -8.67 7.20 -14.55
C THR A 181 -8.39 8.64 -14.96
N ALA A 182 -9.44 9.41 -15.29
CA ALA A 182 -9.29 10.83 -15.66
C ALA A 182 -8.74 11.69 -14.50
N LYS A 183 -9.17 11.43 -13.25
CA LYS A 183 -8.64 12.12 -12.06
C LYS A 183 -7.16 11.82 -11.82
N LEU A 184 -6.77 10.54 -11.91
CA LEU A 184 -5.39 10.12 -11.71
C LEU A 184 -4.49 10.66 -12.82
N LYS A 185 -4.98 10.70 -14.07
CA LYS A 185 -4.30 11.34 -15.19
C LYS A 185 -4.08 12.84 -14.94
N LYS A 186 -5.11 13.57 -14.48
CA LYS A 186 -5.00 15.00 -14.14
C LYS A 186 -3.97 15.24 -13.03
N ARG A 187 -3.88 14.35 -12.03
CA ARG A 187 -2.84 14.39 -11.00
C ARG A 187 -1.44 14.33 -11.63
N TYR A 188 -1.20 13.38 -12.51
CA TYR A 188 0.08 13.27 -13.21
C TYR A 188 0.41 14.49 -14.06
N GLU A 189 -0.56 15.03 -14.79
CA GLU A 189 -0.38 16.29 -15.56
C GLU A 189 0.01 17.47 -14.65
N THR A 190 -0.52 17.53 -13.43
CA THR A 190 -0.14 18.52 -12.43
C THR A 190 1.31 18.32 -11.98
N ILE A 191 1.72 17.08 -11.72
CA ILE A 191 3.11 16.73 -11.36
C ILE A 191 4.06 17.14 -12.49
N GLN A 192 3.72 16.86 -13.74
CA GLN A 192 4.55 17.27 -14.89
C GLN A 192 4.70 18.79 -15.01
N LYS A 193 3.63 19.55 -14.70
CA LYS A 193 3.70 21.03 -14.65
C LYS A 193 4.61 21.51 -13.53
N GLN A 194 4.52 20.89 -12.36
CA GLN A 194 5.40 21.23 -11.22
C GLN A 194 6.86 20.85 -11.50
N PHE A 195 7.11 19.70 -12.11
CA PHE A 195 8.47 19.29 -12.52
C PHE A 195 9.17 20.32 -13.38
N ARG A 196 8.44 20.97 -14.30
CA ARG A 196 9.02 22.01 -15.16
C ARG A 196 9.30 23.34 -14.43
N LYS A 197 8.60 23.59 -13.32
CA LYS A 197 8.66 24.88 -12.60
C LYS A 197 9.55 24.86 -11.36
N GLN A 198 9.61 23.73 -10.68
CA GLN A 198 10.34 23.61 -9.41
C GLN A 198 11.80 23.24 -9.64
N PRO A 199 12.74 23.71 -8.80
CA PRO A 199 14.13 23.26 -8.84
C PRO A 199 14.24 21.81 -8.34
N ALA A 200 15.30 21.10 -8.71
CA ALA A 200 15.65 19.82 -8.11
C ALA A 200 16.66 20.03 -6.96
N PRO A 201 16.52 19.30 -5.83
CA PRO A 201 15.46 18.36 -5.53
C PRO A 201 14.17 19.03 -5.02
N SER A 202 13.00 18.45 -5.29
CA SER A 202 11.72 18.93 -4.73
C SER A 202 10.67 17.81 -4.65
N LEU A 203 9.77 17.91 -3.66
CA LEU A 203 8.57 17.07 -3.55
C LEU A 203 7.51 17.58 -4.53
N LEU A 204 7.07 16.74 -5.46
CA LEU A 204 6.04 17.08 -6.47
C LEU A 204 4.65 16.60 -6.07
N TYR A 205 4.58 15.49 -5.33
CA TYR A 205 3.34 14.91 -4.84
C TYR A 205 3.61 14.15 -3.55
N GLU A 206 2.81 14.39 -2.56
CA GLU A 206 2.80 13.64 -1.31
C GLU A 206 1.63 12.66 -1.31
N GLU A 207 1.91 11.39 -0.97
CA GLU A 207 0.85 10.38 -0.82
C GLU A 207 0.00 10.71 0.41
N GLY A 208 -1.32 10.47 0.30
CA GLY A 208 -2.27 10.79 1.35
C GLY A 208 -1.96 10.14 2.69
N ASN A 209 -2.49 10.70 3.78
CA ASN A 209 -2.33 10.19 5.13
C ASN A 209 -2.90 8.76 5.27
N LEU A 210 -2.59 8.09 6.38
CA LEU A 210 -2.99 6.71 6.65
C LEU A 210 -4.50 6.50 6.50
N ALA A 211 -5.35 7.43 6.98
CA ALA A 211 -6.80 7.31 6.89
C ALA A 211 -7.29 7.23 5.43
N LEU A 212 -6.78 8.10 4.55
CA LEU A 212 -7.14 8.08 3.13
C LEU A 212 -6.64 6.83 2.41
N ARG A 213 -5.47 6.31 2.81
CA ARG A 213 -4.95 5.04 2.26
C ARG A 213 -5.80 3.85 2.73
N ILE A 214 -6.25 3.83 3.99
CA ILE A 214 -7.16 2.80 4.50
C ILE A 214 -8.49 2.83 3.72
N ILE A 215 -9.05 4.01 3.47
CA ILE A 215 -10.27 4.14 2.67
C ILE A 215 -10.05 3.59 1.26
N ARG A 216 -8.97 3.96 0.61
CA ARG A 216 -8.65 3.51 -0.74
C ARG A 216 -8.45 2.00 -0.84
N ASP A 217 -7.78 1.39 0.14
CA ASP A 217 -7.29 0.02 0.04
C ASP A 217 -8.16 -1.01 0.74
N ILE A 218 -8.89 -0.62 1.78
CA ILE A 218 -9.60 -1.53 2.69
C ILE A 218 -11.10 -1.25 2.74
N TYR A 219 -11.52 0.04 2.63
CA TYR A 219 -12.93 0.37 2.77
C TYR A 219 -13.78 -0.33 1.70
N THR A 220 -14.79 -1.08 2.15
CA THR A 220 -15.84 -1.71 1.35
C THR A 220 -17.21 -1.28 1.85
N GLU A 221 -18.27 -1.57 1.09
CA GLU A 221 -19.64 -1.25 1.50
C GLU A 221 -20.10 -2.03 2.74
N ASP A 222 -19.46 -3.17 3.02
CA ASP A 222 -19.74 -4.02 4.19
C ASP A 222 -19.22 -3.43 5.51
N ILE A 223 -18.41 -2.36 5.44
CA ILE A 223 -17.92 -1.67 6.64
C ILE A 223 -19.09 -0.94 7.31
N ASP A 224 -19.33 -1.24 8.58
CA ASP A 224 -20.42 -0.62 9.34
C ASP A 224 -20.07 0.78 9.83
N LYS A 225 -18.86 0.98 10.35
CA LYS A 225 -18.40 2.25 10.93
C LYS A 225 -16.97 2.54 10.57
N PHE A 226 -16.70 3.82 10.31
CA PHE A 226 -15.36 4.39 10.18
C PHE A 226 -15.17 5.42 11.29
N ILE A 227 -14.39 5.07 12.31
CA ILE A 227 -14.25 5.83 13.55
C ILE A 227 -12.89 6.53 13.54
N VAL A 228 -12.91 7.85 13.75
CA VAL A 228 -11.69 8.68 13.72
C VAL A 228 -11.51 9.39 15.05
N GLY A 229 -10.33 9.26 15.67
CA GLY A 229 -10.01 9.81 16.98
C GLY A 229 -9.68 11.29 17.00
N ASP A 230 -9.15 11.84 15.91
CA ASP A 230 -8.78 13.24 15.84
C ASP A 230 -9.62 14.06 14.84
N ARG A 231 -9.84 15.33 15.18
CA ARG A 231 -10.71 16.22 14.39
C ARG A 231 -10.14 16.59 13.02
N GLU A 232 -8.84 16.63 12.86
CA GLU A 232 -8.20 17.04 11.61
C GLU A 232 -8.32 15.91 10.57
N THR A 233 -7.98 14.69 10.98
CA THR A 233 -8.21 13.50 10.16
C THR A 233 -9.68 13.31 9.84
N TYR A 234 -10.59 13.54 10.80
CA TYR A 234 -12.04 13.47 10.55
C TYR A 234 -12.48 14.45 9.45
N LYS A 235 -12.01 15.72 9.48
CA LYS A 235 -12.32 16.70 8.43
C LYS A 235 -11.80 16.26 7.07
N THR A 236 -10.58 15.74 7.01
CA THR A 236 -9.95 15.24 5.78
C THR A 236 -10.75 14.07 5.19
N VAL A 237 -11.14 13.11 6.05
CA VAL A 237 -11.98 11.97 5.63
C VAL A 237 -13.37 12.41 5.19
N LEU A 238 -13.98 13.36 5.92
CA LEU A 238 -15.30 13.90 5.56
C LEU A 238 -15.30 14.63 4.21
N GLU A 239 -14.25 15.38 3.91
CA GLU A 239 -14.07 16.05 2.62
C GLU A 239 -13.88 15.02 1.51
N TYR A 240 -13.08 13.99 1.73
CA TYR A 240 -12.93 12.87 0.81
C TYR A 240 -14.26 12.17 0.56
N ALA A 241 -15.01 11.84 1.61
CA ALA A 241 -16.31 11.16 1.52
C ALA A 241 -17.33 11.98 0.71
N ARG A 242 -17.38 13.30 0.90
CA ARG A 242 -18.27 14.20 0.13
C ARG A 242 -17.97 14.18 -1.37
N ASN A 243 -16.70 14.04 -1.74
CA ASN A 243 -16.27 14.16 -3.13
C ASN A 243 -16.22 12.81 -3.87
N PHE A 244 -16.13 11.70 -3.15
CA PHE A 244 -15.80 10.40 -3.74
C PHE A 244 -16.63 9.22 -3.23
N GLU A 245 -17.12 9.27 -1.97
CA GLU A 245 -17.72 8.12 -1.29
C GLU A 245 -18.90 8.56 -0.40
N THR A 246 -20.02 8.81 -1.02
CA THR A 246 -21.21 9.36 -0.32
C THR A 246 -21.68 8.45 0.83
N GLU A 247 -21.56 7.14 0.69
CA GLU A 247 -21.95 6.17 1.74
C GLU A 247 -21.02 6.21 2.95
N LEU A 248 -19.72 6.41 2.74
CA LEU A 248 -18.76 6.56 3.84
C LEU A 248 -19.16 7.69 4.80
N LYS A 249 -19.79 8.76 4.27
CA LYS A 249 -20.24 9.88 5.10
C LYS A 249 -21.24 9.46 6.18
N SER A 250 -22.14 8.54 5.88
CA SER A 250 -23.13 8.04 6.84
C SER A 250 -22.54 7.12 7.91
N LYS A 251 -21.39 6.52 7.62
CA LYS A 251 -20.66 5.59 8.48
C LYS A 251 -19.51 6.24 9.25
N LEU A 252 -19.17 7.50 8.93
CA LEU A 252 -18.07 8.24 9.54
C LEU A 252 -18.46 8.79 10.90
N ILE A 253 -17.68 8.46 11.92
CA ILE A 253 -17.91 8.85 13.32
C ILE A 253 -16.65 9.52 13.85
N LEU A 254 -16.82 10.72 14.44
CA LEU A 254 -15.79 11.34 15.26
C LEU A 254 -15.86 10.76 16.68
N TYR A 255 -14.76 10.20 17.15
CA TYR A 255 -14.62 9.77 18.52
C TYR A 255 -14.26 10.99 19.40
N ASP A 256 -15.14 11.34 20.35
CA ASP A 256 -15.03 12.54 21.18
C ASP A 256 -14.86 12.26 22.67
N LYS A 257 -14.57 11.00 23.06
CA LYS A 257 -14.43 10.61 24.46
C LYS A 257 -13.02 10.86 24.97
N LYS A 258 -12.89 11.04 26.31
CA LYS A 258 -11.58 11.28 26.95
C LYS A 258 -10.70 10.01 27.06
N ALA A 259 -11.32 8.83 27.04
CA ALA A 259 -10.59 7.56 27.08
C ALA A 259 -9.87 7.30 25.77
N ASP A 260 -8.76 6.58 25.80
CA ASP A 260 -8.10 6.06 24.61
C ASP A 260 -9.08 5.26 23.74
N MET A 261 -9.11 5.51 22.42
CA MET A 261 -10.09 4.93 21.54
C MET A 261 -9.93 3.42 21.41
N PHE A 262 -8.70 2.92 21.29
CA PHE A 262 -8.44 1.49 21.15
C PHE A 262 -8.83 0.74 22.42
N ARG A 263 -8.49 1.29 23.58
CA ARG A 263 -8.91 0.74 24.88
C ARG A 263 -10.41 0.79 25.09
N TYR A 264 -11.07 1.89 24.68
CA TYR A 264 -12.52 2.04 24.80
C TYR A 264 -13.28 0.97 24.00
N TYR A 265 -12.77 0.59 22.84
CA TYR A 265 -13.34 -0.46 21.99
C TYR A 265 -12.78 -1.87 22.28
N GLY A 266 -11.89 -2.01 23.26
CA GLY A 266 -11.31 -3.30 23.67
C GLY A 266 -10.31 -3.90 22.69
N LEU A 267 -9.68 -3.06 21.86
CA LEU A 267 -8.76 -3.49 20.78
C LEU A 267 -7.29 -3.51 21.22
N ASP A 268 -6.95 -2.96 22.38
CA ASP A 268 -5.58 -2.82 22.88
C ASP A 268 -4.92 -4.17 23.21
N ALA A 269 -5.67 -5.14 23.70
CA ALA A 269 -5.17 -6.49 23.96
C ALA A 269 -4.76 -7.22 22.65
N ASP A 270 -5.60 -7.12 21.61
CA ASP A 270 -5.33 -7.72 20.31
C ASP A 270 -4.09 -7.10 19.66
N VAL A 271 -3.94 -5.77 19.76
CA VAL A 271 -2.76 -5.06 19.24
C VAL A 271 -1.47 -5.53 19.94
N SER A 272 -1.50 -5.72 21.25
CA SER A 272 -0.34 -6.24 21.99
C SER A 272 0.06 -7.65 21.50
N THR A 273 -0.93 -8.49 21.21
CA THR A 273 -0.70 -9.84 20.67
C THR A 273 -0.12 -9.79 19.26
N LEU A 274 -0.61 -8.89 18.40
CA LEU A 274 -0.09 -8.71 17.03
C LEU A 274 1.36 -8.20 16.98
N LEU A 275 1.83 -7.55 18.04
CA LEU A 275 3.20 -7.06 18.16
C LEU A 275 4.15 -8.10 18.80
N SER A 276 3.61 -9.21 19.33
CA SER A 276 4.41 -10.32 19.87
C SER A 276 5.03 -11.15 18.75
N ASN A 277 6.24 -11.63 18.96
CA ASN A 277 6.84 -12.63 18.08
C ASN A 277 6.32 -14.04 18.35
N ASN A 278 5.58 -14.25 19.45
CA ASN A 278 4.94 -15.51 19.77
C ASN A 278 3.47 -15.47 19.37
N VAL A 279 3.06 -16.41 18.51
CA VAL A 279 1.69 -16.57 18.05
C VAL A 279 1.14 -17.91 18.58
N ALA A 280 0.17 -17.85 19.50
CA ALA A 280 -0.47 -19.03 20.06
C ALA A 280 -1.48 -19.60 19.06
N MET A 281 -1.47 -20.92 18.88
CA MET A 281 -2.41 -21.66 18.05
C MET A 281 -3.49 -22.32 18.89
N LYS A 282 -4.61 -22.70 18.27
CA LYS A 282 -5.79 -23.29 18.97
C LYS A 282 -5.51 -24.63 19.62
N SER A 283 -4.62 -25.43 19.04
CA SER A 283 -4.19 -26.71 19.57
C SER A 283 -3.38 -26.61 20.88
N GLY A 284 -2.85 -25.41 21.22
CA GLY A 284 -1.87 -25.21 22.27
C GLY A 284 -0.42 -25.25 21.78
N ALA A 285 -0.22 -25.44 20.49
CA ALA A 285 1.04 -25.22 19.80
C ALA A 285 1.27 -23.70 19.62
N TYR A 286 2.46 -23.28 19.20
CA TYR A 286 2.75 -21.84 18.95
C TYR A 286 3.83 -21.66 17.90
N LEU A 287 3.80 -20.50 17.25
CA LEU A 287 4.83 -20.04 16.33
C LEU A 287 5.73 -19.01 17.01
N VAL A 288 6.99 -18.99 16.63
CA VAL A 288 7.91 -17.88 16.93
C VAL A 288 8.35 -17.25 15.62
N ILE A 289 8.03 -15.97 15.42
CA ILE A 289 8.31 -15.22 14.19
C ILE A 289 9.39 -14.20 14.49
N ASP A 290 10.60 -14.44 13.99
CA ASP A 290 11.73 -13.54 14.19
C ASP A 290 12.17 -12.90 12.88
N LYS A 291 12.29 -11.57 12.89
CA LYS A 291 12.83 -10.80 11.77
C LYS A 291 14.32 -10.57 11.94
N THR A 292 15.12 -11.22 11.12
CA THR A 292 16.56 -11.00 11.04
C THR A 292 16.91 -9.90 10.03
N GLU A 293 18.19 -9.59 9.84
CA GLU A 293 18.65 -8.60 8.86
C GLU A 293 18.24 -8.96 7.41
N ALA A 294 18.29 -10.24 7.04
CA ALA A 294 18.14 -10.69 5.66
C ALA A 294 16.87 -11.49 5.38
N LEU A 295 16.23 -12.07 6.41
CA LEU A 295 15.08 -12.95 6.24
C LEU A 295 14.15 -12.91 7.47
N THR A 296 12.93 -13.44 7.33
CA THR A 296 12.06 -13.75 8.45
C THR A 296 12.11 -15.25 8.70
N VAL A 297 12.36 -15.66 9.94
CA VAL A 297 12.36 -17.06 10.38
C VAL A 297 11.07 -17.32 11.15
N ILE A 298 10.42 -18.44 10.86
CA ILE A 298 9.25 -18.91 11.57
C ILE A 298 9.58 -20.30 12.13
N ASP A 299 9.61 -20.39 13.46
CA ASP A 299 9.79 -21.65 14.17
C ASP A 299 8.42 -22.18 14.64
N VAL A 300 8.16 -23.46 14.42
CA VAL A 300 6.89 -24.12 14.76
C VAL A 300 7.11 -25.03 15.96
N ASN A 301 6.42 -24.73 17.05
CA ASN A 301 6.53 -25.45 18.30
C ASN A 301 5.22 -26.18 18.64
N THR A 302 5.28 -27.46 18.94
CA THR A 302 4.08 -28.23 19.36
C THR A 302 3.55 -27.78 20.73
N GLY A 303 4.41 -27.16 21.57
CA GLY A 303 3.98 -26.62 22.87
C GLY A 303 3.29 -27.68 23.74
N GLY A 304 2.06 -27.39 24.14
CA GLY A 304 1.21 -28.32 24.89
C GLY A 304 0.45 -29.34 24.03
N PHE A 305 0.58 -29.30 22.70
CA PHE A 305 -0.09 -30.24 21.82
C PHE A 305 0.70 -31.54 21.71
N VAL A 306 0.15 -32.61 22.29
CA VAL A 306 0.82 -33.93 22.42
C VAL A 306 0.39 -34.90 21.30
N GLY A 307 -0.74 -34.61 20.60
CA GLY A 307 -1.31 -35.50 19.58
C GLY A 307 -1.85 -36.80 20.15
N ASP A 308 -2.56 -37.56 19.32
CA ASP A 308 -3.26 -38.79 19.77
C ASP A 308 -2.60 -40.11 19.32
N ALA A 309 -1.66 -40.12 18.37
CA ALA A 309 -1.24 -41.35 17.71
C ALA A 309 0.30 -41.54 17.63
N ASP A 310 0.98 -40.65 16.90
CA ASP A 310 2.41 -40.72 16.72
C ASP A 310 3.03 -39.32 16.50
N MET A 311 4.35 -39.26 16.52
CA MET A 311 5.10 -37.99 16.41
C MET A 311 4.99 -37.39 15.01
N GLU A 312 4.97 -38.19 13.94
CA GLU A 312 4.85 -37.71 12.57
C GLU A 312 3.49 -37.04 12.33
N LYS A 313 2.42 -37.69 12.80
CA LYS A 313 1.06 -37.16 12.71
C LYS A 313 0.92 -35.86 13.52
N THR A 314 1.46 -35.84 14.73
CA THR A 314 1.47 -34.62 15.57
C THR A 314 2.19 -33.47 14.86
N ALA A 315 3.37 -33.72 14.28
CA ALA A 315 4.11 -32.73 13.51
C ALA A 315 3.34 -32.27 12.25
N PHE A 316 2.72 -33.20 11.54
CA PHE A 316 1.92 -32.89 10.36
C PHE A 316 0.72 -32.00 10.70
N ASP A 317 -0.08 -32.38 11.70
CA ASP A 317 -1.26 -31.62 12.12
C ASP A 317 -0.88 -30.22 12.64
N THR A 318 0.22 -30.14 13.41
CA THR A 318 0.78 -28.84 13.87
C THR A 318 1.19 -27.97 12.69
N ASN A 319 1.87 -28.52 11.68
CA ASN A 319 2.31 -27.75 10.51
C ASN A 319 1.15 -27.28 9.62
N ILE A 320 0.07 -28.08 9.52
CA ILE A 320 -1.15 -27.66 8.81
C ILE A 320 -1.82 -26.49 9.54
N GLU A 321 -1.94 -26.56 10.86
CA GLU A 321 -2.47 -25.44 11.66
C GLU A 321 -1.58 -24.20 11.54
N ALA A 322 -0.26 -24.37 11.64
CA ALA A 322 0.72 -23.29 11.48
C ALA A 322 0.64 -22.59 10.13
N ALA A 323 0.36 -23.35 9.06
CA ALA A 323 0.21 -22.79 7.71
C ALA A 323 -1.11 -22.02 7.52
N ALA A 324 -2.11 -22.30 8.35
CA ALA A 324 -3.42 -21.63 8.31
C ALA A 324 -3.45 -20.36 9.18
N GLU A 325 -2.66 -20.32 10.27
CA GLU A 325 -2.53 -19.17 11.17
C GLU A 325 -1.70 -18.07 10.55
#